data_40b2f129fd35b9bdc34f42cf17edb616
#
_entry.id   40b2f129fd35b9bdc34f42cf17edb616
#
_cell.length_a   1.000
_cell.length_b   1.000
_cell.length_c   1.000
_cell.angle_alpha   90.00
_cell.angle_beta   90.00
_cell.angle_gamma   90.00
#
_symmetry.space_group_name_H-M   'P 1'
#
loop_
_entity.id
_entity.type
_entity.pdbx_description
1 polymer ?
#
loop_
_entity_poly.entity_id
_entity_poly.type
_entity_poly.pdbx_seq_one_letter_code
_entity_poly.pdbx_strand_id
1 'polypeptide(L)'
;MENVELTITAEHADEEALHKFVDDLQRLTDLPTTKIDVGRRSPTTLELKIRYPLNVFDRSVSQFLAVLFGEIPFMRAFGRARFEDLILPPEVYEWFGGPAFGAEAVLERFDASRPPLLIAILKPSLDPNATLPQLEERIAGPLSGGFHAAKDDEMQGDFEALSLSTRIALARKNRRYVPSVNLDDVGAFREILAHSEIGMVITNPTILGFPGLHQLRKSTRVPILAHLSMQGVYATCFSHRLYAFLHRLFGSDAFISPIGETHYYRASKADESEMVYAFTSELPIAKTLPLLTGGGSLRNLEGLMTPYEEAKVPYGIVLGGLIFNSDRPPGEMAETVVRRVAEVHRAKEGTRSQSNAREAKSPSW
;
A
#
# COMPACT_ATOMS: atom_id res chain seq x y z
N MET A 1 7.90 17.60 -19.33
CA MET A 1 8.52 18.10 -18.07
C MET A 1 9.84 17.36 -17.97
N GLU A 2 10.97 18.10 -17.96
CA GLU A 2 12.31 17.49 -18.05
C GLU A 2 12.98 17.28 -16.67
N ASN A 3 12.23 17.53 -15.58
CA ASN A 3 12.76 17.50 -14.21
C ASN A 3 11.90 16.65 -13.29
N VAL A 4 12.56 16.02 -12.32
CA VAL A 4 11.93 15.47 -11.13
C VAL A 4 11.73 16.61 -10.13
N GLU A 5 10.51 16.84 -9.63
CA GLU A 5 10.22 17.88 -8.64
C GLU A 5 9.87 17.23 -7.29
N LEU A 6 10.64 17.55 -6.25
CA LEU A 6 10.43 17.12 -4.88
C LEU A 6 9.91 18.30 -4.06
N THR A 7 8.79 18.09 -3.35
CA THR A 7 8.25 19.07 -2.39
C THR A 7 8.55 18.64 -0.96
N ILE A 8 9.10 19.56 -0.18
CA ILE A 8 9.47 19.35 1.22
C ILE A 8 8.84 20.46 2.05
N THR A 9 8.32 20.13 3.23
CA THR A 9 8.01 21.11 4.27
C THR A 9 9.08 21.09 5.36
N ALA A 10 9.46 22.26 5.85
CA ALA A 10 10.43 22.42 6.92
C ALA A 10 9.83 23.28 8.04
N GLU A 11 9.68 22.72 9.23
CA GLU A 11 9.22 23.44 10.43
C GLU A 11 10.38 24.05 11.19
N HIS A 12 10.19 25.26 11.73
CA HIS A 12 11.19 25.97 12.51
C HIS A 12 12.54 26.13 11.81
N ALA A 13 12.54 26.24 10.48
CA ALA A 13 13.75 26.45 9.70
C ALA A 13 14.29 27.87 9.94
N ASP A 14 15.59 27.95 10.10
CA ASP A 14 16.34 29.21 10.09
C ASP A 14 16.51 29.65 8.62
N GLU A 15 15.98 30.83 8.26
CA GLU A 15 16.04 31.34 6.88
C GLU A 15 17.48 31.57 6.40
N GLU A 16 18.40 32.04 7.27
CA GLU A 16 19.80 32.21 6.91
C GLU A 16 20.48 30.86 6.68
N ALA A 17 20.24 29.89 7.57
CA ALA A 17 20.72 28.52 7.39
C ALA A 17 20.12 27.85 6.13
N LEU A 18 18.87 28.20 5.77
CA LEU A 18 18.23 27.67 4.58
C LEU A 18 18.86 28.24 3.29
N HIS A 19 19.13 29.55 3.22
CA HIS A 19 19.86 30.14 2.09
C HIS A 19 21.24 29.50 1.93
N LYS A 20 21.96 29.34 3.03
CA LYS A 20 23.24 28.64 3.02
C LYS A 20 23.11 27.19 2.54
N PHE A 21 22.04 26.48 2.96
CA PHE A 21 21.76 25.12 2.47
C PHE A 21 21.54 25.07 0.97
N VAL A 22 20.76 26.01 0.41
CA VAL A 22 20.54 26.10 -1.03
C VAL A 22 21.85 26.27 -1.79
N ASP A 23 22.71 27.17 -1.30
CA ASP A 23 24.03 27.42 -1.86
C ASP A 23 24.95 26.21 -1.70
N ASP A 24 24.93 25.56 -0.53
CA ASP A 24 25.72 24.36 -0.24
C ASP A 24 25.26 23.16 -1.07
N LEU A 25 23.95 22.94 -1.24
CA LEU A 25 23.43 21.86 -2.07
C LEU A 25 23.87 22.01 -3.53
N GLN A 26 23.78 23.22 -4.07
CA GLN A 26 24.22 23.50 -5.44
C GLN A 26 25.73 23.30 -5.60
N ARG A 27 26.52 23.68 -4.59
CA ARG A 27 27.99 23.58 -4.62
C ARG A 27 28.49 22.17 -4.35
N LEU A 28 27.87 21.45 -3.38
CA LEU A 28 28.30 20.10 -2.97
C LEU A 28 27.89 19.01 -3.96
N THR A 29 26.78 19.22 -4.66
CA THR A 29 26.29 18.24 -5.62
C THR A 29 26.84 18.47 -7.04
N ASP A 30 27.60 19.56 -7.28
CA ASP A 30 28.02 19.97 -8.62
C ASP A 30 26.88 19.96 -9.66
N LEU A 31 25.63 20.15 -9.19
CA LEU A 31 24.43 20.14 -10.02
C LEU A 31 23.98 21.58 -10.35
N PRO A 32 24.63 22.24 -11.32
CA PRO A 32 24.40 23.67 -11.61
C PRO A 32 22.99 23.96 -12.15
N THR A 33 22.23 22.89 -12.45
CA THR A 33 20.88 22.96 -13.04
C THR A 33 19.77 22.66 -12.03
N THR A 34 20.10 22.31 -10.79
CA THR A 34 19.09 22.13 -9.74
C THR A 34 18.50 23.49 -9.35
N LYS A 35 17.18 23.61 -9.47
CA LYS A 35 16.46 24.82 -9.05
C LYS A 35 15.71 24.56 -7.75
N ILE A 36 15.84 25.49 -6.81
CA ILE A 36 15.17 25.44 -5.51
C ILE A 36 14.29 26.69 -5.39
N ASP A 37 12.99 26.49 -5.29
CA ASP A 37 12.04 27.55 -4.97
C ASP A 37 11.68 27.42 -3.49
N VAL A 38 11.76 28.51 -2.76
CA VAL A 38 11.41 28.58 -1.33
C VAL A 38 10.16 29.42 -1.18
N GLY A 39 9.12 28.85 -0.62
CA GLY A 39 7.88 29.51 -0.26
C GLY A 39 7.60 29.42 1.24
N ARG A 40 6.68 30.25 1.75
CA ARG A 40 6.23 30.20 3.14
C ARG A 40 4.80 29.65 3.20
N ARG A 41 4.61 28.52 3.86
CA ARG A 41 3.30 27.87 4.04
C ARG A 41 2.56 28.37 5.29
N SER A 42 3.32 28.68 6.35
CA SER A 42 2.84 29.28 7.59
C SER A 42 3.95 30.10 8.27
N PRO A 43 3.66 30.84 9.35
CA PRO A 43 4.72 31.58 10.06
C PRO A 43 5.90 30.72 10.52
N THR A 44 5.70 29.42 10.73
CA THR A 44 6.71 28.50 11.24
C THR A 44 7.09 27.40 10.25
N THR A 45 6.47 27.36 9.05
CA THR A 45 6.67 26.28 8.06
C THR A 45 7.04 26.87 6.72
N LEU A 46 8.17 26.47 6.19
CA LEU A 46 8.61 26.75 4.83
C LEU A 46 8.25 25.58 3.92
N GLU A 47 8.01 25.86 2.64
CA GLU A 47 7.85 24.88 1.58
C GLU A 47 9.00 25.06 0.59
N LEU A 48 9.69 23.97 0.30
CA LEU A 48 10.75 23.93 -0.70
C LEU A 48 10.32 23.06 -1.85
N LYS A 49 10.54 23.53 -3.09
CA LYS A 49 10.40 22.74 -4.31
C LYS A 49 11.74 22.63 -4.98
N ILE A 50 12.28 21.42 -5.00
CA ILE A 50 13.60 21.13 -5.57
C ILE A 50 13.38 20.42 -6.91
N ARG A 51 13.93 20.97 -7.99
CA ARG A 51 13.86 20.38 -9.34
C ARG A 51 15.21 19.84 -9.74
N TYR A 52 15.27 18.54 -9.93
CA TYR A 52 16.45 17.81 -10.37
C TYR A 52 16.33 17.49 -11.86
N PRO A 53 17.32 17.82 -12.71
CA PRO A 53 17.31 17.39 -14.10
C PRO A 53 17.45 15.88 -14.23
N LEU A 54 16.85 15.28 -15.25
CA LEU A 54 16.81 13.82 -15.41
C LEU A 54 18.19 13.16 -15.53
N ASN A 55 19.16 13.87 -16.07
CA ASN A 55 20.51 13.35 -16.31
C ASN A 55 21.34 13.12 -15.06
N VAL A 56 20.83 13.51 -13.86
CA VAL A 56 21.50 13.21 -12.58
C VAL A 56 21.15 11.83 -12.05
N PHE A 57 20.17 11.14 -12.64
CA PHE A 57 19.71 9.84 -12.22
C PHE A 57 20.25 8.72 -13.13
N ASP A 58 20.78 7.66 -12.54
CA ASP A 58 21.30 6.47 -13.24
C ASP A 58 20.24 5.39 -13.52
N ARG A 59 18.96 5.69 -13.22
CA ARG A 59 17.79 4.79 -13.32
C ARG A 59 17.78 3.64 -12.29
N SER A 60 18.70 3.62 -11.34
CA SER A 60 18.61 2.68 -10.21
C SER A 60 17.76 3.25 -9.10
N VAL A 61 16.97 2.38 -8.43
CA VAL A 61 16.14 2.79 -7.28
C VAL A 61 17.01 3.32 -6.14
N SER A 62 18.17 2.70 -5.91
CA SER A 62 19.07 3.08 -4.81
C SER A 62 19.61 4.50 -4.99
N GLN A 63 20.13 4.84 -6.18
CA GLN A 63 20.67 6.16 -6.46
C GLN A 63 19.53 7.20 -6.52
N PHE A 64 18.38 6.86 -7.11
CA PHE A 64 17.21 7.73 -7.15
C PHE A 64 16.77 8.16 -5.75
N LEU A 65 16.65 7.19 -4.82
CA LEU A 65 16.28 7.49 -3.43
C LEU A 65 17.38 8.25 -2.67
N ALA A 66 18.66 7.95 -2.92
CA ALA A 66 19.77 8.62 -2.30
C ALA A 66 19.83 10.11 -2.69
N VAL A 67 19.62 10.44 -3.96
CA VAL A 67 19.59 11.83 -4.45
C VAL A 67 18.42 12.59 -3.85
N LEU A 68 17.22 11.98 -3.79
CA LEU A 68 16.01 12.67 -3.35
C LEU A 68 15.91 12.80 -1.83
N PHE A 69 16.34 11.79 -1.09
CA PHE A 69 16.00 11.65 0.34
C PHE A 69 17.20 11.43 1.26
N GLY A 70 18.42 11.24 0.72
CA GLY A 70 19.55 10.72 1.50
C GLY A 70 20.04 11.66 2.59
N GLU A 71 20.21 12.93 2.30
CA GLU A 71 20.90 13.87 3.21
C GLU A 71 19.99 14.91 3.87
N ILE A 72 18.94 15.33 3.19
CA ILE A 72 18.07 16.44 3.61
C ILE A 72 17.58 16.31 5.07
N PRO A 73 17.13 15.13 5.56
CA PRO A 73 16.65 15.00 6.93
C PRO A 73 17.70 15.25 8.02
N PHE A 74 18.99 15.17 7.69
CA PHE A 74 20.09 15.34 8.64
C PHE A 74 20.65 16.76 8.66
N MET A 75 20.19 17.65 7.80
CA MET A 75 20.73 18.99 7.70
C MET A 75 20.19 19.90 8.81
N ARG A 76 21.10 20.65 9.44
CA ARG A 76 20.76 21.59 10.53
C ARG A 76 19.85 22.75 10.11
N ALA A 77 19.80 23.04 8.81
CA ALA A 77 18.94 24.09 8.26
C ALA A 77 17.44 23.82 8.51
N PHE A 78 17.08 22.56 8.76
CA PHE A 78 15.70 22.16 9.02
C PHE A 78 15.54 21.78 10.48
N GLY A 79 14.61 22.38 11.19
CA GLY A 79 14.20 21.91 12.50
C GLY A 79 13.54 20.54 12.40
N ARG A 80 12.57 20.42 11.48
CA ARG A 80 11.94 19.15 11.08
C ARG A 80 11.60 19.22 9.60
N ALA A 81 12.20 18.35 8.81
CA ALA A 81 11.89 18.21 7.38
C ALA A 81 10.91 17.06 7.14
N ARG A 82 9.94 17.28 6.27
CA ARG A 82 9.01 16.26 5.81
C ARG A 82 8.90 16.30 4.30
N PHE A 83 9.07 15.18 3.66
CA PHE A 83 8.86 14.98 2.23
C PHE A 83 7.37 14.84 1.94
N GLU A 84 6.81 15.74 1.14
CA GLU A 84 5.37 15.84 0.94
C GLU A 84 4.91 15.22 -0.37
N ASP A 85 5.57 15.53 -1.47
CA ASP A 85 5.14 15.10 -2.80
C ASP A 85 6.32 14.94 -3.75
N LEU A 86 6.10 14.15 -4.80
CA LEU A 86 7.08 13.89 -5.85
C LEU A 86 6.38 13.89 -7.21
N ILE A 87 6.74 14.83 -8.08
CA ILE A 87 6.23 14.92 -9.42
C ILE A 87 7.29 14.40 -10.39
N LEU A 88 6.92 13.42 -11.19
CA LEU A 88 7.82 12.71 -12.08
C LEU A 88 7.47 12.96 -13.54
N PRO A 89 8.47 13.15 -14.41
CA PRO A 89 8.27 13.09 -15.84
C PRO A 89 7.97 11.65 -16.33
N PRO A 90 7.32 11.47 -17.48
CA PRO A 90 6.91 10.16 -18.01
C PRO A 90 8.03 9.12 -18.05
N GLU A 91 9.24 9.53 -18.37
CA GLU A 91 10.41 8.67 -18.51
C GLU A 91 10.75 7.93 -17.20
N VAL A 92 10.53 8.55 -16.04
CA VAL A 92 10.81 7.91 -14.73
C VAL A 92 9.83 6.76 -14.46
N TYR A 93 8.58 6.88 -14.91
CA TYR A 93 7.63 5.78 -14.82
C TYR A 93 8.06 4.59 -15.70
N GLU A 94 8.67 4.85 -16.86
CA GLU A 94 9.23 3.79 -17.71
C GLU A 94 10.43 3.09 -17.04
N TRP A 95 11.27 3.81 -16.29
CA TRP A 95 12.42 3.22 -15.59
C TRP A 95 12.00 2.20 -14.53
N PHE A 96 10.95 2.48 -13.80
CA PHE A 96 10.52 1.66 -12.66
C PHE A 96 9.33 0.75 -12.96
N GLY A 97 8.45 1.13 -13.88
CA GLY A 97 7.36 0.30 -14.42
C GLY A 97 6.15 0.12 -13.52
N GLY A 98 6.24 0.42 -12.23
CA GLY A 98 5.12 0.26 -11.29
C GLY A 98 4.64 -1.19 -11.09
N PRO A 99 3.37 -1.38 -10.66
CA PRO A 99 2.75 -2.70 -10.51
C PRO A 99 2.70 -3.46 -11.84
N ALA A 100 2.89 -4.79 -11.79
CA ALA A 100 2.82 -5.57 -13.03
C ALA A 100 1.42 -6.06 -13.34
N PHE A 101 0.65 -6.30 -12.32
CA PHE A 101 -0.71 -6.80 -12.46
C PHE A 101 -1.70 -5.67 -12.25
N GLY A 102 -1.52 -4.88 -11.19
CA GLY A 102 -2.41 -3.80 -10.83
C GLY A 102 -3.70 -4.26 -10.13
N ALA A 103 -4.49 -3.27 -9.71
CA ALA A 103 -5.65 -3.49 -8.85
C ALA A 103 -6.71 -4.40 -9.47
N GLU A 104 -7.06 -4.20 -10.72
CA GLU A 104 -8.09 -4.95 -11.43
C GLU A 104 -7.70 -6.42 -11.60
N ALA A 105 -6.47 -6.70 -12.01
CA ALA A 105 -5.99 -8.08 -12.18
C ALA A 105 -5.86 -8.82 -10.84
N VAL A 106 -5.58 -8.10 -9.74
CA VAL A 106 -5.62 -8.70 -8.39
C VAL A 106 -7.05 -9.11 -8.02
N LEU A 107 -8.06 -8.26 -8.29
CA LEU A 107 -9.47 -8.60 -8.05
C LEU A 107 -9.89 -9.81 -8.87
N GLU A 108 -9.59 -9.84 -10.16
CA GLU A 108 -9.89 -10.96 -11.06
C GLU A 108 -9.25 -12.27 -10.61
N ARG A 109 -7.99 -12.20 -10.15
CA ARG A 109 -7.24 -13.37 -9.71
C ARG A 109 -7.86 -14.08 -8.50
N PHE A 110 -8.59 -13.35 -7.67
CA PHE A 110 -9.32 -13.88 -6.52
C PHE A 110 -10.83 -14.01 -6.74
N ASP A 111 -11.28 -13.94 -8.00
CA ASP A 111 -12.70 -14.04 -8.37
C ASP A 111 -13.59 -12.99 -7.66
N ALA A 112 -13.00 -11.83 -7.29
CA ALA A 112 -13.71 -10.73 -6.64
C ALA A 112 -14.32 -9.80 -7.70
N SER A 113 -15.38 -10.25 -8.35
CA SER A 113 -16.07 -9.52 -9.43
C SER A 113 -16.64 -8.16 -9.01
N ARG A 114 -16.84 -7.97 -7.70
CA ARG A 114 -17.30 -6.73 -7.09
C ARG A 114 -16.49 -6.47 -5.81
N PRO A 115 -15.88 -5.30 -5.65
CA PRO A 115 -15.24 -4.91 -4.40
C PRO A 115 -16.23 -4.94 -3.21
N PRO A 116 -15.76 -5.19 -1.99
CA PRO A 116 -14.36 -5.35 -1.59
C PRO A 116 -13.80 -6.75 -1.81
N LEU A 117 -12.49 -6.85 -2.12
CA LEU A 117 -11.75 -8.10 -1.95
C LEU A 117 -11.65 -8.39 -0.44
N LEU A 118 -12.25 -9.49 0.02
CA LEU A 118 -12.23 -9.88 1.44
C LEU A 118 -11.08 -10.85 1.70
N ILE A 119 -10.16 -10.46 2.59
CA ILE A 119 -9.00 -11.27 2.97
C ILE A 119 -8.98 -11.48 4.48
N ALA A 120 -8.81 -12.73 4.93
CA ALA A 120 -8.60 -13.04 6.34
C ALA A 120 -7.10 -12.99 6.69
N ILE A 121 -6.73 -12.35 7.80
CA ILE A 121 -5.39 -12.49 8.39
C ILE A 121 -5.42 -13.69 9.33
N LEU A 122 -4.61 -14.69 9.02
CA LEU A 122 -4.54 -15.92 9.82
C LEU A 122 -4.05 -15.62 11.24
N LYS A 123 -4.68 -16.22 12.23
CA LYS A 123 -4.31 -16.10 13.64
C LYS A 123 -4.15 -17.49 14.29
N PRO A 124 -3.25 -17.62 15.29
CA PRO A 124 -2.38 -16.57 15.83
C PRO A 124 -1.38 -16.05 14.79
N SER A 125 -0.94 -14.79 14.94
CA SER A 125 -0.02 -14.13 14.01
C SER A 125 1.35 -14.80 13.95
N LEU A 126 1.78 -15.37 15.06
CA LEU A 126 3.06 -16.05 15.22
C LEU A 126 2.81 -17.36 15.98
N ASP A 127 3.11 -18.47 15.34
CA ASP A 127 3.03 -19.80 15.90
C ASP A 127 4.18 -20.67 15.36
N PRO A 128 5.34 -20.66 16.05
CA PRO A 128 6.52 -21.40 15.60
C PRO A 128 6.32 -22.92 15.53
N ASN A 129 5.30 -23.42 16.23
CA ASN A 129 4.99 -24.85 16.30
C ASN A 129 3.78 -25.24 15.43
N ALA A 130 3.24 -24.31 14.64
CA ALA A 130 2.11 -24.61 13.77
C ALA A 130 2.47 -25.71 12.77
N THR A 131 1.59 -26.69 12.65
CA THR A 131 1.72 -27.76 11.67
C THR A 131 0.98 -27.44 10.37
N LEU A 132 1.31 -28.12 9.28
CA LEU A 132 0.63 -27.95 8.00
C LEU A 132 -0.88 -28.20 8.09
N PRO A 133 -1.40 -29.28 8.74
CA PRO A 133 -2.84 -29.46 8.91
C PRO A 133 -3.53 -28.32 9.65
N GLN A 134 -2.91 -27.77 10.69
CA GLN A 134 -3.46 -26.60 11.41
C GLN A 134 -3.50 -25.36 10.54
N LEU A 135 -2.50 -25.12 9.68
CA LEU A 135 -2.53 -24.04 8.72
C LEU A 135 -3.64 -24.23 7.70
N GLU A 136 -3.78 -25.43 7.14
CA GLU A 136 -4.84 -25.77 6.19
C GLU A 136 -6.24 -25.55 6.79
N GLU A 137 -6.46 -25.94 8.04
CA GLU A 137 -7.71 -25.69 8.76
C GLU A 137 -7.99 -24.18 8.96
N ARG A 138 -6.96 -23.41 9.39
CA ARG A 138 -7.06 -21.96 9.56
C ARG A 138 -7.39 -21.26 8.25
N ILE A 139 -6.86 -21.73 7.12
CA ILE A 139 -7.18 -21.22 5.79
C ILE A 139 -8.61 -21.60 5.39
N ALA A 140 -8.99 -22.85 5.57
CA ALA A 140 -10.28 -23.38 5.14
C ALA A 140 -11.46 -22.67 5.82
N GLY A 141 -11.33 -22.31 7.10
CA GLY A 141 -12.38 -21.64 7.85
C GLY A 141 -12.94 -20.40 7.16
N PRO A 142 -12.19 -19.30 7.03
CA PRO A 142 -12.71 -18.09 6.38
C PRO A 142 -13.05 -18.29 4.89
N LEU A 143 -12.34 -19.17 4.19
CA LEU A 143 -12.65 -19.46 2.78
C LEU A 143 -13.99 -20.16 2.60
N SER A 144 -14.38 -21.07 3.52
CA SER A 144 -15.70 -21.72 3.49
C SER A 144 -16.83 -20.73 3.77
N GLY A 145 -16.57 -19.67 4.55
CA GLY A 145 -17.52 -18.60 4.81
C GLY A 145 -17.58 -17.52 3.73
N GLY A 146 -16.92 -17.73 2.58
CA GLY A 146 -17.00 -16.85 1.42
C GLY A 146 -15.97 -15.74 1.32
N PHE A 147 -14.92 -15.75 2.14
CA PHE A 147 -13.77 -14.86 1.91
C PHE A 147 -13.02 -15.25 0.65
N HIS A 148 -12.48 -14.27 -0.04
CA HIS A 148 -11.77 -14.48 -1.30
C HIS A 148 -10.37 -15.07 -1.08
N ALA A 149 -9.69 -14.66 0.00
CA ALA A 149 -8.35 -15.14 0.35
C ALA A 149 -8.11 -15.21 1.85
N ALA A 150 -7.09 -15.98 2.24
CA ALA A 150 -6.52 -16.00 3.58
C ALA A 150 -5.02 -15.76 3.47
N LYS A 151 -4.49 -14.80 4.25
CA LYS A 151 -3.07 -14.43 4.22
C LYS A 151 -2.37 -14.75 5.54
N ASP A 152 -1.09 -15.09 5.45
CA ASP A 152 -0.21 -15.07 6.62
C ASP A 152 -0.20 -13.68 7.27
N ASP A 153 0.13 -13.65 8.55
CA ASP A 153 0.53 -12.42 9.19
C ASP A 153 1.93 -12.00 8.69
N GLU A 154 2.24 -10.72 8.72
CA GLU A 154 3.55 -10.17 8.32
C GLU A 154 4.70 -10.62 9.23
N MET A 155 4.38 -11.08 10.44
CA MET A 155 5.37 -11.61 11.40
C MET A 155 5.71 -13.07 11.15
N GLN A 156 5.04 -13.75 10.21
CA GLN A 156 5.30 -15.17 9.94
C GLN A 156 6.72 -15.34 9.38
N GLY A 157 7.54 -16.10 10.11
CA GLY A 157 8.90 -16.44 9.76
C GLY A 157 9.04 -17.78 9.02
N ASP A 158 10.27 -18.16 8.74
CA ASP A 158 10.63 -19.47 8.18
C ASP A 158 10.98 -20.43 9.33
N PHE A 159 9.98 -21.08 9.91
CA PHE A 159 10.12 -22.00 11.02
C PHE A 159 10.21 -23.45 10.54
N GLU A 160 10.99 -24.29 11.23
CA GLU A 160 11.22 -25.71 10.87
C GLU A 160 9.89 -26.48 10.72
N ALA A 161 8.95 -26.30 11.63
CA ALA A 161 7.65 -26.98 11.60
C ALA A 161 6.79 -26.59 10.40
N LEU A 162 6.91 -25.36 9.91
CA LEU A 162 6.13 -24.79 8.81
C LEU A 162 7.02 -23.88 7.96
N SER A 163 7.94 -24.49 7.24
CA SER A 163 8.92 -23.76 6.43
C SER A 163 8.28 -22.95 5.31
N LEU A 164 9.01 -21.93 4.83
CA LEU A 164 8.56 -21.14 3.69
C LEU A 164 8.31 -22.02 2.46
N SER A 165 9.18 -23.01 2.19
CA SER A 165 8.99 -23.95 1.07
C SER A 165 7.69 -24.74 1.19
N THR A 166 7.32 -25.18 2.39
CA THR A 166 6.05 -25.86 2.68
C THR A 166 4.85 -24.93 2.43
N ARG A 167 4.92 -23.67 2.89
CA ARG A 167 3.88 -22.67 2.68
C ARG A 167 3.73 -22.29 1.20
N ILE A 168 4.81 -22.19 0.47
CA ILE A 168 4.79 -21.96 -0.99
C ILE A 168 4.18 -23.15 -1.72
N ALA A 169 4.53 -24.39 -1.34
CA ALA A 169 3.92 -25.58 -1.91
C ALA A 169 2.39 -25.62 -1.67
N LEU A 170 1.94 -25.18 -0.50
CA LEU A 170 0.51 -25.03 -0.20
C LEU A 170 -0.12 -23.93 -1.08
N ALA A 171 0.51 -22.77 -1.21
CA ALA A 171 0.00 -21.67 -2.02
C ALA A 171 -0.13 -22.03 -3.51
N ARG A 172 0.74 -22.90 -4.03
CA ARG A 172 0.64 -23.48 -5.38
C ARG A 172 -0.59 -24.36 -5.55
N LYS A 173 -0.98 -25.13 -4.52
CA LYS A 173 -2.18 -25.98 -4.52
C LYS A 173 -3.45 -25.18 -4.25
N ASN A 174 -3.34 -24.10 -3.49
CA ASN A 174 -4.46 -23.25 -3.11
C ASN A 174 -4.14 -21.76 -3.36
N ARG A 175 -4.47 -21.27 -4.55
CA ARG A 175 -4.18 -19.87 -4.95
C ARG A 175 -4.83 -18.81 -4.04
N ARG A 176 -5.81 -19.21 -3.21
CA ARG A 176 -6.47 -18.31 -2.25
C ARG A 176 -5.68 -18.15 -0.94
N TYR A 177 -4.61 -18.90 -0.76
CA TYR A 177 -3.66 -18.71 0.33
C TYR A 177 -2.54 -17.76 -0.11
N VAL A 178 -2.29 -16.71 0.70
CA VAL A 178 -1.30 -15.67 0.45
C VAL A 178 -0.17 -15.78 1.47
N PRO A 179 0.95 -16.44 1.14
CA PRO A 179 2.05 -16.67 2.07
C PRO A 179 2.88 -15.40 2.29
N SER A 180 3.39 -15.22 3.51
CA SER A 180 4.37 -14.20 3.84
C SER A 180 5.77 -14.64 3.38
N VAL A 181 6.43 -13.75 2.64
CA VAL A 181 7.76 -13.96 2.07
C VAL A 181 8.68 -12.82 2.51
N ASN A 182 9.16 -12.93 3.75
CA ASN A 182 10.10 -11.99 4.36
C ASN A 182 11.48 -12.66 4.40
N LEU A 183 12.23 -12.59 3.30
CA LEU A 183 13.55 -13.18 3.18
C LEU A 183 14.61 -12.08 3.05
N ASP A 184 15.76 -12.33 3.65
CA ASP A 184 16.94 -11.48 3.51
C ASP A 184 17.61 -11.66 2.14
N ASP A 185 17.41 -12.84 1.50
CA ASP A 185 17.95 -13.15 0.18
C ASP A 185 16.89 -13.07 -0.92
N VAL A 186 16.95 -12.00 -1.71
CA VAL A 186 16.10 -11.81 -2.89
C VAL A 186 16.37 -12.88 -3.96
N GLY A 187 17.56 -13.49 -4.00
CA GLY A 187 17.89 -14.58 -4.92
C GLY A 187 17.06 -15.85 -4.65
N ALA A 188 16.86 -16.20 -3.38
CA ALA A 188 16.02 -17.32 -2.98
C ALA A 188 14.54 -17.14 -3.39
N PHE A 189 14.08 -15.90 -3.48
CA PHE A 189 12.74 -15.61 -3.99
C PHE A 189 12.51 -16.01 -5.44
N ARG A 190 13.53 -15.92 -6.30
CA ARG A 190 13.37 -16.17 -7.74
C ARG A 190 12.87 -17.58 -8.04
N GLU A 191 13.39 -18.57 -7.33
CA GLU A 191 12.96 -19.97 -7.50
C GLU A 191 11.53 -20.16 -7.00
N ILE A 192 11.20 -19.52 -5.86
CA ILE A 192 9.90 -19.65 -5.22
C ILE A 192 8.80 -18.93 -6.02
N LEU A 193 9.11 -17.76 -6.55
CA LEU A 193 8.14 -16.86 -7.20
C LEU A 193 8.09 -17.02 -8.73
N ALA A 194 8.82 -17.96 -9.29
CA ALA A 194 8.68 -18.38 -10.69
C ALA A 194 7.32 -19.06 -10.97
N HIS A 195 6.58 -19.40 -9.92
CA HIS A 195 5.32 -20.14 -9.98
C HIS A 195 4.10 -19.24 -10.13
N SER A 196 3.63 -19.08 -11.37
CA SER A 196 2.47 -18.24 -11.71
C SER A 196 1.13 -18.72 -11.13
N GLU A 197 1.06 -19.96 -10.63
CA GLU A 197 -0.12 -20.55 -9.98
C GLU A 197 -0.42 -19.98 -8.59
N ILE A 198 0.57 -19.37 -7.91
CA ILE A 198 0.37 -18.69 -6.62
C ILE A 198 -0.50 -17.45 -6.83
N GLY A 199 -1.53 -17.27 -6.01
CA GLY A 199 -2.44 -16.15 -6.15
C GLY A 199 -1.80 -14.78 -5.92
N MET A 200 -1.08 -14.63 -4.83
CA MET A 200 -0.38 -13.42 -4.41
C MET A 200 0.61 -13.78 -3.29
N VAL A 201 1.62 -12.98 -3.07
CA VAL A 201 2.50 -13.08 -1.90
C VAL A 201 2.51 -11.77 -1.13
N ILE A 202 2.68 -11.84 0.20
CA ILE A 202 2.85 -10.64 1.03
C ILE A 202 4.31 -10.49 1.46
N THR A 203 4.82 -9.26 1.43
CA THR A 203 6.14 -8.89 1.90
C THR A 203 6.12 -7.54 2.64
N ASN A 204 7.21 -7.23 3.34
CA ASN A 204 7.41 -5.96 4.06
C ASN A 204 8.41 -5.06 3.31
N PRO A 205 7.99 -4.27 2.31
CA PRO A 205 8.91 -3.53 1.45
C PRO A 205 9.75 -2.50 2.19
N THR A 206 9.25 -1.91 3.26
CA THR A 206 10.02 -0.95 4.07
C THR A 206 11.14 -1.60 4.90
N ILE A 207 11.01 -2.87 5.23
CA ILE A 207 12.07 -3.67 5.86
C ILE A 207 13.06 -4.17 4.80
N LEU A 208 12.55 -4.67 3.68
CA LEU A 208 13.33 -5.15 2.55
C LEU A 208 14.08 -4.02 1.81
N GLY A 209 13.59 -2.79 1.92
CA GLY A 209 13.97 -1.63 1.13
C GLY A 209 13.27 -1.58 -0.23
N PHE A 210 13.00 -0.38 -0.74
CA PHE A 210 12.42 -0.20 -2.08
C PHE A 210 13.24 -0.81 -3.22
N PRO A 211 14.60 -0.79 -3.18
CA PRO A 211 15.40 -1.54 -4.16
C PRO A 211 15.09 -3.04 -4.14
N GLY A 212 14.90 -3.64 -2.96
CA GLY A 212 14.49 -5.03 -2.80
C GLY A 212 13.11 -5.31 -3.38
N LEU A 213 12.12 -4.45 -3.09
CA LEU A 213 10.79 -4.53 -3.69
C LEU A 213 10.85 -4.51 -5.22
N HIS A 214 11.61 -3.58 -5.81
CA HIS A 214 11.74 -3.46 -7.24
C HIS A 214 12.44 -4.68 -7.89
N GLN A 215 13.46 -5.23 -7.23
CA GLN A 215 14.10 -6.47 -7.67
C GLN A 215 13.13 -7.66 -7.59
N LEU A 216 12.37 -7.77 -6.51
CA LEU A 216 11.33 -8.77 -6.35
C LEU A 216 10.31 -8.65 -7.48
N ARG A 217 9.83 -7.42 -7.75
CA ARG A 217 8.90 -7.11 -8.82
C ARG A 217 9.39 -7.57 -10.19
N LYS A 218 10.66 -7.35 -10.52
CA LYS A 218 11.27 -7.79 -11.79
C LYS A 218 11.44 -9.30 -11.89
N SER A 219 11.49 -10.00 -10.76
CA SER A 219 11.79 -11.43 -10.69
C SER A 219 10.57 -12.32 -10.57
N THR A 220 9.41 -11.78 -10.13
CA THR A 220 8.22 -12.57 -9.88
C THR A 220 7.18 -12.49 -11.00
N ARG A 221 6.41 -13.59 -11.15
CA ARG A 221 5.20 -13.68 -11.99
C ARG A 221 3.92 -13.69 -11.15
N VAL A 222 4.01 -13.24 -9.91
CA VAL A 222 2.94 -13.28 -8.91
C VAL A 222 2.69 -11.86 -8.42
N PRO A 223 1.44 -11.44 -8.19
CA PRO A 223 1.15 -10.14 -7.57
C PRO A 223 1.81 -10.00 -6.20
N ILE A 224 2.29 -8.79 -5.90
CA ILE A 224 2.95 -8.45 -4.64
C ILE A 224 2.01 -7.60 -3.79
N LEU A 225 1.65 -8.13 -2.61
CA LEU A 225 0.99 -7.39 -1.55
C LEU A 225 2.06 -6.79 -0.61
N ALA A 226 2.12 -5.48 -0.57
CA ALA A 226 3.00 -4.77 0.35
C ALA A 226 2.31 -4.56 1.70
N HIS A 227 3.02 -4.88 2.80
CA HIS A 227 2.55 -4.60 4.16
C HIS A 227 3.03 -3.23 4.64
N LEU A 228 2.24 -2.60 5.49
CA LEU A 228 2.49 -1.27 6.07
C LEU A 228 3.51 -1.25 7.23
N SER A 229 4.24 -2.34 7.47
CA SER A 229 5.28 -2.40 8.50
C SER A 229 6.23 -1.23 8.41
N MET A 230 6.57 -0.66 9.57
CA MET A 230 7.40 0.55 9.72
C MET A 230 6.80 1.85 9.14
N GLN A 231 5.58 1.85 8.63
CA GLN A 231 4.94 3.09 8.16
C GLN A 231 4.94 4.20 9.22
N GLY A 232 4.74 3.85 10.50
CA GLY A 232 4.77 4.81 11.60
C GLY A 232 6.13 5.53 11.76
N VAL A 233 7.24 4.88 11.40
CA VAL A 233 8.57 5.48 11.36
C VAL A 233 8.69 6.40 10.15
N TYR A 234 8.32 5.92 8.98
CA TYR A 234 8.38 6.71 7.74
C TYR A 234 7.44 7.92 7.78
N ALA A 235 6.27 7.82 8.41
CA ALA A 235 5.33 8.94 8.57
C ALA A 235 5.89 10.15 9.35
N THR A 236 7.01 9.98 10.04
CA THR A 236 7.72 11.11 10.66
C THR A 236 8.45 12.00 9.65
N CYS A 237 8.87 11.43 8.51
CA CYS A 237 9.65 12.11 7.48
C CYS A 237 8.92 12.17 6.12
N PHE A 238 7.94 11.30 5.87
CA PHE A 238 7.21 11.22 4.61
C PHE A 238 5.72 11.49 4.83
N SER A 239 5.08 12.18 3.91
CA SER A 239 3.62 12.21 3.85
C SER A 239 3.09 10.80 3.54
N HIS A 240 1.88 10.51 3.98
CA HIS A 240 1.23 9.22 3.66
C HIS A 240 1.05 9.04 2.15
N ARG A 241 0.79 10.14 1.44
CA ARG A 241 0.68 10.17 -0.02
C ARG A 241 1.99 9.77 -0.70
N LEU A 242 3.11 10.40 -0.34
CA LEU A 242 4.41 10.09 -0.94
C LEU A 242 4.85 8.67 -0.61
N TYR A 243 4.65 8.22 0.64
CA TYR A 243 4.95 6.85 1.04
C TYR A 243 4.18 5.82 0.19
N ALA A 244 2.88 6.01 0.03
CA ALA A 244 2.04 5.17 -0.82
C ALA A 244 2.47 5.22 -2.30
N PHE A 245 2.79 6.41 -2.80
CA PHE A 245 3.26 6.60 -4.16
C PHE A 245 4.56 5.82 -4.45
N LEU A 246 5.53 5.83 -3.52
CA LEU A 246 6.78 5.08 -3.67
C LEU A 246 6.52 3.57 -3.74
N HIS A 247 5.59 3.04 -2.94
CA HIS A 247 5.19 1.63 -3.04
C HIS A 247 4.61 1.29 -4.42
N ARG A 248 3.74 2.16 -4.95
CA ARG A 248 3.20 2.00 -6.30
C ARG A 248 4.28 2.11 -7.37
N LEU A 249 5.14 3.11 -7.29
CA LEU A 249 6.21 3.35 -8.27
C LEU A 249 7.15 2.15 -8.38
N PHE A 250 7.47 1.51 -7.26
CA PHE A 250 8.42 0.40 -7.22
C PHE A 250 7.79 -1.00 -7.32
N GLY A 251 6.46 -1.09 -7.51
CA GLY A 251 5.84 -2.30 -8.03
C GLY A 251 4.94 -3.10 -7.08
N SER A 252 4.34 -2.48 -6.07
CA SER A 252 3.30 -3.13 -5.25
C SER A 252 1.98 -3.19 -6.00
N ASP A 253 1.45 -4.40 -6.25
CA ASP A 253 0.15 -4.61 -6.91
C ASP A 253 -1.02 -4.36 -5.95
N ALA A 254 -0.83 -4.66 -4.67
CA ALA A 254 -1.74 -4.35 -3.58
C ALA A 254 -0.97 -3.82 -2.37
N PHE A 255 -1.63 -3.06 -1.50
CA PHE A 255 -1.01 -2.48 -0.31
C PHE A 255 -1.97 -2.51 0.88
N ILE A 256 -1.48 -2.98 2.04
CA ILE A 256 -2.21 -2.92 3.31
C ILE A 256 -2.25 -1.46 3.78
N SER A 257 -3.42 -0.83 3.70
CA SER A 257 -3.66 0.56 4.07
C SER A 257 -4.34 0.64 5.45
N PRO A 258 -3.91 1.53 6.34
CA PRO A 258 -4.60 1.71 7.62
C PRO A 258 -5.98 2.33 7.40
N ILE A 259 -6.98 1.88 8.16
CA ILE A 259 -8.27 2.58 8.27
C ILE A 259 -8.04 3.80 9.16
N GLY A 260 -8.37 4.99 8.65
CA GLY A 260 -8.24 6.25 9.40
C GLY A 260 -9.22 6.35 10.58
N GLU A 261 -8.80 7.08 11.62
CA GLU A 261 -9.60 7.37 12.83
C GLU A 261 -10.07 6.15 13.60
N THR A 262 -9.31 5.04 13.53
CA THR A 262 -9.54 3.90 14.41
C THR A 262 -8.62 3.96 15.62
N HIS A 263 -8.95 3.20 16.66
CA HIS A 263 -8.08 3.06 17.84
C HIS A 263 -6.78 2.30 17.55
N TYR A 264 -6.64 1.72 16.38
CA TYR A 264 -5.53 0.82 16.04
C TYR A 264 -4.32 1.55 15.46
N TYR A 265 -4.54 2.49 14.54
CA TYR A 265 -3.48 3.26 13.87
C TYR A 265 -3.65 4.76 14.08
N ARG A 266 -2.52 5.47 14.13
CA ARG A 266 -2.49 6.94 14.16
C ARG A 266 -2.62 7.54 12.75
N ALA A 267 -3.62 7.12 12.02
CA ALA A 267 -3.92 7.66 10.70
C ALA A 267 -5.26 8.40 10.76
N SER A 268 -5.31 9.59 10.21
CA SER A 268 -6.54 10.34 10.03
C SER A 268 -7.30 9.86 8.78
N LYS A 269 -8.55 10.26 8.62
CA LYS A 269 -9.29 10.05 7.36
C LYS A 269 -8.64 10.77 6.18
N ALA A 270 -8.00 11.91 6.42
CA ALA A 270 -7.25 12.62 5.39
C ALA A 270 -6.03 11.78 4.94
N ASP A 271 -5.27 11.20 5.87
CA ASP A 271 -4.13 10.33 5.54
C ASP A 271 -4.57 9.10 4.75
N GLU A 272 -5.68 8.45 5.13
CA GLU A 272 -6.28 7.34 4.37
C GLU A 272 -6.62 7.78 2.94
N SER A 273 -7.30 8.91 2.78
CA SER A 273 -7.71 9.44 1.48
C SER A 273 -6.51 9.79 0.59
N GLU A 274 -5.46 10.38 1.15
CA GLU A 274 -4.21 10.70 0.44
C GLU A 274 -3.49 9.45 -0.05
N MET A 275 -3.45 8.39 0.76
CA MET A 275 -2.86 7.10 0.35
C MET A 275 -3.67 6.45 -0.79
N VAL A 276 -5.00 6.43 -0.65
CA VAL A 276 -5.89 5.88 -1.69
C VAL A 276 -5.74 6.64 -3.00
N TYR A 277 -5.67 7.97 -2.94
CA TYR A 277 -5.41 8.79 -4.11
C TYR A 277 -4.09 8.42 -4.79
N ALA A 278 -3.00 8.25 -4.03
CA ALA A 278 -1.70 7.86 -4.59
C ALA A 278 -1.74 6.49 -5.28
N PHE A 279 -2.50 5.54 -4.73
CA PHE A 279 -2.65 4.20 -5.31
C PHE A 279 -3.52 4.16 -6.56
N THR A 280 -4.53 5.03 -6.66
CA THR A 280 -5.62 4.89 -7.65
C THR A 280 -5.71 6.02 -8.67
N SER A 281 -4.96 7.12 -8.47
CA SER A 281 -4.88 8.23 -9.44
C SER A 281 -4.40 7.77 -10.81
N GLU A 282 -4.80 8.49 -11.87
CA GLU A 282 -4.36 8.21 -13.23
C GLU A 282 -2.88 8.59 -13.40
N LEU A 283 -2.04 7.60 -13.65
CA LEU A 283 -0.60 7.72 -13.89
C LEU A 283 -0.21 6.76 -15.03
N PRO A 284 0.97 6.93 -15.67
CA PRO A 284 1.45 6.02 -16.72
C PRO A 284 1.79 4.60 -16.25
N ILE A 285 1.48 4.25 -15.02
CA ILE A 285 1.69 2.93 -14.40
C ILE A 285 0.38 2.40 -13.81
N ALA A 286 0.25 1.08 -13.71
CA ALA A 286 -0.95 0.43 -13.18
C ALA A 286 -1.31 0.93 -11.76
N LYS A 287 -2.58 0.84 -11.40
CA LYS A 287 -3.08 1.17 -10.05
C LYS A 287 -2.70 0.09 -9.06
N THR A 288 -2.44 0.48 -7.82
CA THR A 288 -2.27 -0.44 -6.68
C THR A 288 -3.60 -0.63 -5.98
N LEU A 289 -3.96 -1.86 -5.59
CA LEU A 289 -5.19 -2.14 -4.85
C LEU A 289 -5.02 -1.77 -3.37
N PRO A 290 -5.73 -0.75 -2.84
CA PRO A 290 -5.74 -0.48 -1.41
C PRO A 290 -6.53 -1.57 -0.67
N LEU A 291 -5.91 -2.14 0.37
CA LEU A 291 -6.50 -3.15 1.25
C LEU A 291 -6.61 -2.58 2.67
N LEU A 292 -7.80 -2.25 3.09
CA LEU A 292 -8.07 -1.57 4.35
C LEU A 292 -7.94 -2.52 5.54
N THR A 293 -7.21 -2.13 6.57
CA THR A 293 -7.02 -2.92 7.79
C THR A 293 -6.92 -2.06 9.05
N GLY A 294 -7.08 -2.70 10.21
CA GLY A 294 -6.94 -2.06 11.53
C GLY A 294 -8.25 -1.44 12.04
N GLY A 295 -9.00 -2.21 12.81
CA GLY A 295 -10.24 -1.75 13.45
C GLY A 295 -11.52 -2.01 12.66
N GLY A 296 -11.48 -2.81 11.59
CA GLY A 296 -12.67 -3.27 10.87
C GLY A 296 -13.59 -4.11 11.77
N SER A 297 -14.89 -3.82 11.75
CA SER A 297 -15.93 -4.50 12.55
C SER A 297 -17.24 -4.54 11.76
N LEU A 298 -18.16 -5.41 12.15
CA LEU A 298 -19.48 -5.48 11.53
C LEU A 298 -20.25 -4.15 11.59
N ARG A 299 -19.97 -3.30 12.61
CA ARG A 299 -20.65 -2.02 12.80
C ARG A 299 -20.17 -0.93 11.85
N ASN A 300 -18.87 -0.93 11.50
CA ASN A 300 -18.29 0.14 10.68
C ASN A 300 -18.09 -0.25 9.21
N LEU A 301 -18.42 -1.49 8.80
CA LEU A 301 -18.24 -1.95 7.42
C LEU A 301 -18.89 -1.01 6.39
N GLU A 302 -20.12 -0.57 6.63
CA GLU A 302 -20.82 0.35 5.72
C GLU A 302 -20.07 1.67 5.54
N GLY A 303 -19.65 2.29 6.65
CA GLY A 303 -18.84 3.51 6.61
C GLY A 303 -17.48 3.34 5.94
N LEU A 304 -16.89 2.14 6.04
CA LEU A 304 -15.63 1.80 5.36
C LEU A 304 -15.82 1.63 3.85
N MET A 305 -16.91 1.01 3.42
CA MET A 305 -17.18 0.71 2.00
C MET A 305 -17.65 1.94 1.23
N THR A 306 -18.45 2.81 1.87
CA THR A 306 -19.15 3.90 1.20
C THR A 306 -18.24 4.83 0.38
N PRO A 307 -17.13 5.38 0.91
CA PRO A 307 -16.28 6.30 0.16
C PRO A 307 -15.70 5.67 -1.13
N TYR A 308 -15.30 4.41 -1.06
CA TYR A 308 -14.70 3.71 -2.19
C TYR A 308 -15.70 3.38 -3.29
N GLU A 309 -16.91 2.98 -2.90
CA GLU A 309 -17.99 2.70 -3.85
C GLU A 309 -18.53 3.95 -4.54
N GLU A 310 -18.63 5.07 -3.80
CA GLU A 310 -19.02 6.36 -4.37
C GLU A 310 -17.96 6.87 -5.36
N ALA A 311 -16.69 6.76 -5.00
CA ALA A 311 -15.57 7.11 -5.87
C ALA A 311 -15.33 6.08 -7.00
N LYS A 312 -16.01 4.93 -6.98
CA LYS A 312 -15.80 3.80 -7.91
C LYS A 312 -14.35 3.33 -7.96
N VAL A 313 -13.68 3.33 -6.82
CA VAL A 313 -12.29 2.93 -6.67
C VAL A 313 -12.25 1.44 -6.31
N PRO A 314 -11.38 0.61 -6.93
CA PRO A 314 -11.16 -0.76 -6.51
C PRO A 314 -10.52 -0.79 -5.11
N TYR A 315 -10.99 -1.69 -4.23
CA TYR A 315 -10.48 -1.82 -2.88
C TYR A 315 -10.72 -3.21 -2.30
N GLY A 316 -10.06 -3.50 -1.16
CA GLY A 316 -10.34 -4.69 -0.37
C GLY A 316 -10.38 -4.36 1.13
N ILE A 317 -10.83 -5.33 1.92
CA ILE A 317 -10.89 -5.26 3.39
C ILE A 317 -10.18 -6.48 3.96
N VAL A 318 -9.27 -6.25 4.90
CA VAL A 318 -8.45 -7.29 5.51
C VAL A 318 -8.80 -7.39 7.00
N LEU A 319 -9.29 -8.55 7.44
CA LEU A 319 -9.81 -8.77 8.78
C LEU A 319 -9.10 -9.95 9.46
N GLY A 320 -8.55 -9.71 10.66
CA GLY A 320 -7.92 -10.75 11.48
C GLY A 320 -8.71 -11.01 12.75
N GLY A 321 -8.63 -10.09 13.73
CA GLY A 321 -9.23 -10.24 15.03
C GLY A 321 -10.74 -10.51 14.98
N LEU A 322 -11.48 -9.85 14.09
CA LEU A 322 -12.93 -10.09 13.92
C LEU A 322 -13.24 -11.55 13.57
N ILE A 323 -12.39 -12.18 12.74
CA ILE A 323 -12.61 -13.55 12.27
C ILE A 323 -12.17 -14.59 13.30
N PHE A 324 -10.99 -14.40 13.94
CA PHE A 324 -10.35 -15.42 14.74
C PHE A 324 -10.49 -15.25 16.27
N ASN A 325 -10.84 -14.04 16.75
CA ASN A 325 -11.01 -13.76 18.17
C ASN A 325 -12.49 -13.71 18.59
N SER A 326 -13.41 -14.16 17.74
CA SER A 326 -14.83 -14.26 18.06
C SER A 326 -15.13 -15.61 18.76
N ASP A 327 -16.25 -15.67 19.50
CA ASP A 327 -16.75 -16.92 20.09
C ASP A 327 -17.34 -17.90 19.04
N ARG A 328 -17.38 -17.49 17.77
CA ARG A 328 -17.88 -18.30 16.65
C ARG A 328 -16.74 -18.89 15.83
N PRO A 329 -16.95 -20.06 15.21
CA PRO A 329 -16.00 -20.59 14.25
C PRO A 329 -15.64 -19.57 13.16
N PRO A 330 -14.37 -19.51 12.69
CA PRO A 330 -13.94 -18.54 11.67
C PRO A 330 -14.78 -18.54 10.39
N GLY A 331 -15.28 -19.69 9.95
CA GLY A 331 -16.16 -19.81 8.80
C GLY A 331 -17.51 -19.13 8.98
N GLU A 332 -18.16 -19.30 10.13
CA GLU A 332 -19.44 -18.66 10.45
C GLU A 332 -19.31 -17.14 10.58
N MET A 333 -18.20 -16.67 11.17
CA MET A 333 -17.93 -15.26 11.28
C MET A 333 -17.65 -14.65 9.89
N ALA A 334 -16.91 -15.35 9.03
CA ALA A 334 -16.67 -14.94 7.67
C ALA A 334 -17.97 -14.83 6.87
N GLU A 335 -18.86 -15.82 6.98
CA GLU A 335 -20.20 -15.78 6.35
C GLU A 335 -21.01 -14.57 6.84
N THR A 336 -20.92 -14.25 8.14
CA THR A 336 -21.60 -13.07 8.71
C THR A 336 -21.07 -11.77 8.11
N VAL A 337 -19.75 -11.65 7.90
CA VAL A 337 -19.13 -10.50 7.22
C VAL A 337 -19.60 -10.41 5.76
N VAL A 338 -19.54 -11.50 5.03
CA VAL A 338 -19.98 -11.56 3.61
C VAL A 338 -21.45 -11.15 3.46
N ARG A 339 -22.31 -11.65 4.34
CA ARG A 339 -23.72 -11.26 4.37
C ARG A 339 -23.91 -9.75 4.64
N ARG A 340 -23.13 -9.18 5.60
CA ARG A 340 -23.17 -7.75 5.90
C ARG A 340 -22.71 -6.90 4.72
N VAL A 341 -21.66 -7.29 4.01
CA VAL A 341 -21.23 -6.65 2.77
C VAL A 341 -22.34 -6.66 1.72
N ALA A 342 -23.00 -7.81 1.52
CA ALA A 342 -24.11 -7.92 0.57
C ALA A 342 -25.33 -7.05 0.97
N GLU A 343 -25.60 -6.88 2.26
CA GLU A 343 -26.64 -5.96 2.76
C GLU A 343 -26.33 -4.50 2.42
N VAL A 344 -25.08 -4.07 2.63
CA VAL A 344 -24.63 -2.71 2.28
C VAL A 344 -24.82 -2.46 0.78
N HIS A 345 -24.44 -3.40 -0.07
CA HIS A 345 -24.62 -3.29 -1.51
C HIS A 345 -26.10 -3.13 -1.91
N ARG A 346 -27.00 -3.98 -1.36
CA ARG A 346 -28.45 -3.91 -1.67
C ARG A 346 -29.07 -2.59 -1.22
N ALA A 347 -28.71 -2.09 -0.03
CA ALA A 347 -29.23 -0.83 0.48
C ALA A 347 -28.91 0.34 -0.47
N LYS A 348 -27.71 0.38 -1.02
CA LYS A 348 -27.28 1.43 -1.95
C LYS A 348 -27.95 1.32 -3.33
N GLU A 349 -28.15 0.13 -3.85
CA GLU A 349 -28.88 -0.09 -5.10
C GLU A 349 -30.32 0.38 -5.00
N GLY A 350 -30.99 0.09 -3.88
CA GLY A 350 -32.34 0.59 -3.59
C GLY A 350 -32.43 2.12 -3.56
N THR A 351 -31.45 2.79 -2.96
CA THR A 351 -31.40 4.25 -2.89
C THR A 351 -31.18 4.90 -4.27
N ARG A 352 -30.29 4.33 -5.10
CA ARG A 352 -30.04 4.80 -6.48
C ARG A 352 -31.27 4.66 -7.37
N SER A 353 -31.98 3.54 -7.27
CA SER A 353 -33.21 3.31 -8.04
C SER A 353 -34.30 4.32 -7.68
N GLN A 354 -34.41 4.73 -6.41
CA GLN A 354 -35.37 5.73 -5.96
C GLN A 354 -35.02 7.16 -6.40
N SER A 355 -33.72 7.53 -6.42
CA SER A 355 -33.27 8.84 -6.90
C SER A 355 -33.51 9.00 -8.40
N ASN A 356 -33.15 8.00 -9.20
CA ASN A 356 -33.38 7.99 -10.64
C ASN A 356 -34.88 8.04 -10.99
N ALA A 357 -35.74 7.37 -10.20
CA ALA A 357 -37.19 7.42 -10.37
C ALA A 357 -37.81 8.79 -9.98
N ARG A 358 -37.15 9.55 -9.10
CA ARG A 358 -37.55 10.93 -8.77
C ARG A 358 -37.12 11.93 -9.83
N GLU A 359 -35.90 11.81 -10.35
CA GLU A 359 -35.41 12.66 -11.46
C GLU A 359 -36.22 12.46 -12.73
N ALA A 360 -36.59 11.20 -13.06
CA ALA A 360 -37.44 10.88 -14.21
C ALA A 360 -38.90 11.42 -14.09
N LYS A 361 -39.35 11.78 -12.87
CA LYS A 361 -40.67 12.33 -12.63
C LYS A 361 -40.69 13.86 -12.46
N SER A 362 -39.57 14.55 -12.56
CA SER A 362 -39.52 16.01 -12.58
C SER A 362 -40.01 16.52 -13.93
N PRO A 363 -41.11 17.29 -14.00
CA PRO A 363 -41.58 17.80 -15.28
C PRO A 363 -40.56 18.78 -15.85
N SER A 364 -40.15 18.57 -17.11
CA SER A 364 -39.45 19.57 -17.90
C SER A 364 -40.40 20.76 -18.10
N TRP A 365 -40.11 21.83 -17.41
CA TRP A 365 -40.67 23.14 -17.67
C TRP A 365 -39.79 23.93 -18.61
#